data_a0db8ea12560ecb4d0a2c90fb33849a8
#
_entry.id   a0db8ea12560ecb4d0a2c90fb33849a8
#
_cell.length_a   1.000
_cell.length_b   1.000
_cell.length_c   1.000
_cell.angle_alpha   90.00
_cell.angle_beta   90.00
_cell.angle_gamma   90.00
#
_symmetry.space_group_name_H-M   'P 1'
#
loop_
_entity.id
_entity.type
_entity.pdbx_description
1 polymer ?
#
loop_
_entity_poly.entity_id
_entity_poly.type
_entity_poly.pdbx_seq_one_letter_code
_entity_poly.pdbx_strand_id
1 'polypeptide(L)' 'MYVVKMRGGYLCANAGATRHLKFATIFDTKKKAEEVAKKWLRSDVSFNVVEKESEEYEQNKNIRFS' A
#
# COMPACT_ATOMS: atom_id res chain seq x y z
N MET A 1 -8.61 4.15 6.57
CA MET A 1 -7.62 3.08 6.52
C MET A 1 -6.54 3.39 5.50
N TYR A 2 -5.31 3.05 5.79
CA TYR A 2 -4.18 3.41 4.96
C TYR A 2 -3.38 2.19 4.56
N VAL A 3 -2.76 2.26 3.39
CA VAL A 3 -1.83 1.24 2.91
C VAL A 3 -0.58 1.94 2.41
N VAL A 4 0.52 1.20 2.39
CA VAL A 4 1.79 1.72 1.88
C VAL A 4 1.92 1.28 0.42
N LYS A 5 1.96 2.26 -0.47
CA LYS A 5 2.07 2.02 -1.91
C LYS A 5 3.53 2.20 -2.33
N MET A 6 4.04 1.23 -3.04
CA MET A 6 5.39 1.24 -3.57
C MET A 6 5.32 1.11 -5.09
N ARG A 7 6.44 1.31 -5.74
CA ARG A 7 6.54 1.11 -7.18
C ARG A 7 6.21 -0.35 -7.51
N GLY A 8 5.11 -0.54 -8.22
CA GLY A 8 4.69 -1.86 -8.66
C GLY A 8 3.89 -2.67 -7.66
N GLY A 9 3.51 -2.08 -6.51
CA GLY A 9 2.71 -2.83 -5.55
C GLY A 9 2.50 -2.14 -4.22
N TYR A 10 2.15 -2.94 -3.23
CA TYR A 10 1.86 -2.49 -1.87
C TYR A 10 2.68 -3.26 -0.86
N LEU A 11 2.93 -2.64 0.29
CA LEU A 11 3.63 -3.31 1.37
C LEU A 11 2.74 -4.37 2.02
N CYS A 12 3.28 -5.56 2.12
CA CYS A 12 2.67 -6.63 2.90
C CYS A 12 3.69 -7.04 3.97
N ALA A 13 3.38 -6.77 5.22
CA ALA A 13 4.34 -6.97 6.31
C ALA A 13 4.81 -8.43 6.43
N ASN A 14 3.99 -9.38 6.00
CA ASN A 14 4.35 -10.80 6.09
C ASN A 14 5.14 -11.30 4.88
N ALA A 15 5.02 -10.64 3.74
CA ALA A 15 5.60 -11.13 2.49
C ALA A 15 6.44 -10.09 1.74
N GLY A 16 6.59 -8.89 2.28
CA GLY A 16 7.39 -7.83 1.69
C GLY A 16 6.61 -6.94 0.74
N ALA A 17 6.11 -7.48 -0.35
CA ALA A 17 5.37 -6.70 -1.34
C ALA A 17 4.31 -7.56 -2.02
N THR A 18 3.20 -6.93 -2.38
CA THR A 18 2.13 -7.62 -3.10
C THR A 18 1.56 -6.68 -4.17
N ARG A 19 1.14 -7.26 -5.27
CA ARG A 19 0.48 -6.50 -6.33
C ARG A 19 -1.00 -6.32 -6.08
N HIS A 20 -1.54 -7.05 -5.11
CA HIS A 20 -2.97 -7.05 -4.83
C HIS A 20 -3.28 -6.24 -3.58
N LEU A 21 -4.11 -5.23 -3.74
CA LEU A 21 -4.51 -4.37 -2.61
C LEU A 21 -5.12 -5.18 -1.47
N LYS A 22 -5.88 -6.21 -1.78
CA LYS A 22 -6.54 -7.04 -0.77
C LYS A 22 -5.59 -7.77 0.16
N PHE A 23 -4.34 -7.94 -0.27
CA PHE A 23 -3.30 -8.58 0.56
C PHE A 23 -2.39 -7.58 1.25
N ALA A 24 -2.55 -6.30 0.96
CA ALA A 24 -1.73 -5.27 1.58
C ALA A 24 -2.05 -5.13 3.06
N THR A 25 -1.04 -4.82 3.85
CA THR A 25 -1.22 -4.55 5.26
C THR A 25 -1.97 -3.23 5.42
N ILE A 26 -3.02 -3.23 6.24
CA ILE A 26 -3.86 -2.06 6.47
C ILE A 26 -3.49 -1.42 7.79
N PHE A 27 -3.39 -0.11 7.79
CA PHE A 27 -3.03 0.68 8.97
C PHE A 27 -4.15 1.63 9.33
N ASP A 28 -4.33 1.84 10.63
CA ASP A 28 -5.36 2.76 11.13
C ASP A 28 -5.00 4.21 10.91
N THR A 29 -3.71 4.53 10.99
CA THR A 29 -3.25 5.90 10.87
C THR A 29 -2.11 5.99 9.85
N LYS A 30 -1.98 7.17 9.26
CA LYS A 30 -0.92 7.47 8.31
C LYS A 30 0.46 7.36 8.96
N LYS A 31 0.57 7.86 10.17
CA LYS A 31 1.82 7.82 10.93
C LYS A 31 2.30 6.40 11.15
N LYS A 32 1.38 5.52 11.53
CA LYS A 32 1.69 4.12 11.77
C LYS A 32 2.16 3.43 10.49
N ALA A 33 1.51 3.73 9.38
CA ALA A 33 1.91 3.20 8.08
C ALA A 33 3.33 3.63 7.71
N GLU A 34 3.66 4.90 7.94
CA GLU A 34 5.00 5.42 7.66
C GLU A 34 6.06 4.76 8.54
N GLU A 35 5.77 4.59 9.82
CA GLU A 35 6.72 3.97 10.74
C GLU A 35 7.03 2.54 10.33
N VAL A 36 6.01 1.77 10.01
CA VAL A 36 6.19 0.38 9.59
C VAL A 36 6.93 0.32 8.26
N ALA A 37 6.58 1.19 7.32
CA ALA A 37 7.26 1.22 6.03
C ALA A 37 8.75 1.50 6.18
N LYS A 38 9.11 2.46 7.02
CA LYS A 38 10.52 2.78 7.27
C LYS A 38 11.27 1.63 7.92
N LYS A 39 10.56 0.82 8.71
CA LYS A 39 11.15 -0.33 9.37
C LYS A 39 11.38 -1.49 8.40
N TRP A 40 10.46 -1.72 7.50
CA TRP A 40 10.52 -2.86 6.59
C TRP A 40 11.22 -2.56 5.27
N LEU A 41 11.19 -1.32 4.82
CA LEU A 41 11.77 -0.92 3.55
C LEU A 41 13.15 -0.31 3.76
N ARG A 42 14.00 -0.47 2.76
CA ARG A 42 15.32 0.16 2.79
C ARG A 42 15.17 1.65 2.52
N SER A 43 16.18 2.42 2.94
CA SER A 43 16.16 3.86 2.78
C SER A 43 16.14 4.32 1.31
N ASP A 44 16.57 3.45 0.40
CA ASP A 44 16.58 3.75 -1.03
C ASP A 44 15.25 3.41 -1.73
N VAL A 45 14.29 2.83 -1.00
CA VAL A 45 12.99 2.49 -1.57
C VAL A 45 12.01 3.63 -1.34
N SER A 46 11.43 4.13 -2.42
CA SER A 46 10.39 5.16 -2.33
C SER A 46 9.04 4.53 -2.07
N PHE A 47 8.28 5.14 -1.18
CA PHE A 47 6.93 4.69 -0.89
C PHE A 47 6.02 5.89 -0.60
N ASN A 48 4.72 5.66 -0.71
CA ASN A 48 3.70 6.65 -0.36
C ASN A 48 2.65 5.97 0.50
N VAL A 49 2.14 6.72 1.48
CA VAL A 49 1.00 6.26 2.27
C VAL A 49 -0.25 6.82 1.62
N VAL A 50 -1.16 5.93 1.23
CA VAL A 50 -2.39 6.30 0.54
C VAL A 50 -3.59 5.69 1.25
N GLU A 51 -4.75 6.28 1.02
CA GLU A 51 -5.98 5.73 1.59
C GLU A 51 -6.39 4.48 0.82
N LYS A 52 -6.71 3.44 1.56
CA LYS A 52 -7.15 2.17 0.97
C LYS A 52 -8.38 2.36 0.09
N GLU A 53 -9.32 3.17 0.55
CA GLU A 53 -10.56 3.43 -0.16
C GLU A 53 -10.32 4.07 -1.53
N SER A 54 -9.36 4.99 -1.60
CA SER A 54 -8.97 5.61 -2.87
C SER A 54 -8.39 4.60 -3.83
N GLU A 55 -7.54 3.71 -3.34
CA GLU A 55 -6.94 2.67 -4.17
C GLU A 55 -7.98 1.67 -4.66
N GLU A 56 -8.95 1.33 -3.82
CA GLU A 56 -10.06 0.47 -4.23
C GLU A 56 -10.88 1.10 -5.35
N TYR A 57 -11.15 2.38 -5.24
CA TYR A 57 -11.87 3.11 -6.26
C TYR A 57 -11.12 3.10 -7.60
N GLU A 58 -9.83 3.34 -7.55
CA GLU A 58 -8.98 3.34 -8.73
C GLU A 58 -8.98 1.97 -9.43
N GLN A 59 -8.86 0.91 -8.65
CA GLN A 59 -8.84 -0.44 -9.20
C GLN A 59 -10.19 -0.83 -9.80
N ASN A 60 -11.28 -0.47 -9.13
CA ASN A 60 -12.61 -0.72 -9.64
C ASN A 60 -12.87 0.03 -10.94
N LYS A 61 -12.37 1.24 -11.02
CA LYS A 61 -12.47 2.05 -12.22
C LYS A 61 -11.76 1.39 -13.40
N ASN A 62 -10.58 0.84 -13.16
CA ASN A 62 -9.81 0.15 -14.18
C ASN A 62 -10.52 -1.12 -14.66
N ILE A 63 -11.06 -1.90 -13.73
CA ILE A 63 -11.80 -3.12 -14.05
C ILE A 63 -13.02 -2.79 -14.89
N ARG A 64 -13.66 -1.68 -14.61
CA ARG A 64 -14.87 -1.24 -15.30
C ARG A 64 -14.68 -1.06 -16.79
N PHE A 65 -13.49 -0.71 -17.22
CA PHE A 65 -13.20 -0.45 -18.62
C PHE A 65 -12.56 -1.62 -19.35
N SER A 66 -12.34 -2.71 -18.65
CA SER A 66 -11.77 -3.92 -19.28
C SER A 66 -12.85 -4.95 -19.68
#